data_7da40923dc662e24ee7f0fdc88a1cab6
#
_entry.id   7da40923dc662e24ee7f0fdc88a1cab6
#
_cell.length_a   1.000
_cell.length_b   1.000
_cell.length_c   1.000
_cell.angle_alpha   90.00
_cell.angle_beta   90.00
_cell.angle_gamma   90.00
#
_symmetry.space_group_name_H-M   'P 1'
#
loop_
_entity.id
_entity.type
_entity.pdbx_description
1 polymer ?
#
loop_
_entity_poly.entity_id
_entity_poly.type
_entity_poly.pdbx_seq_one_letter_code
_entity_poly.pdbx_strand_id
1 'polypeptide(L)'
;MTTFVSTVRREGQDTTHFSVVDAAGNAVANTYTINESYGSGATTTTGFLLNDTMDDFTTQPGVPNKLFGLIQSDANGVAPGKRPLSSMTPTIVLRNGALSFVTGSPGGPRIISATLLSILNWIYFGPPDAAGAQAAINAARFHHQWMPDELAIEETFPAEAARELERRGYRVAVRRSWIGQVEAIGIDPKTGERLGAADPRRQGAAAGY
;
A
#
# COMPACT_ATOMS: atom_id res chain seq x y z
N MET A 1 2.18 2.76 -35.20
CA MET A 1 2.26 3.52 -33.95
C MET A 1 0.87 3.47 -33.31
N THR A 2 0.64 2.55 -32.41
CA THR A 2 -0.66 2.38 -31.75
C THR A 2 -0.63 3.21 -30.48
N THR A 3 -1.40 4.29 -30.48
CA THR A 3 -1.54 5.19 -29.33
C THR A 3 -2.33 4.44 -28.25
N PHE A 4 -1.67 3.98 -27.22
CA PHE A 4 -2.33 3.48 -26.02
C PHE A 4 -2.95 4.68 -25.29
N VAL A 5 -4.25 4.87 -25.44
CA VAL A 5 -5.04 5.73 -24.56
C VAL A 5 -5.20 4.94 -23.25
N SER A 6 -4.37 5.24 -22.27
CA SER A 6 -4.58 4.80 -20.89
C SER A 6 -5.83 5.49 -20.37
N THR A 7 -6.97 4.83 -20.43
CA THR A 7 -8.09 5.15 -19.54
C THR A 7 -7.63 4.80 -18.13
N VAL A 8 -7.22 5.82 -17.38
CA VAL A 8 -6.93 5.68 -15.94
C VAL A 8 -8.24 5.25 -15.27
N ARG A 9 -8.47 3.94 -15.13
CA ARG A 9 -9.46 3.43 -14.18
C ARG A 9 -9.04 3.95 -12.81
N ARG A 10 -9.98 4.52 -12.08
CA ARG A 10 -9.79 4.80 -10.65
C ARG A 10 -9.38 3.47 -10.02
N GLU A 11 -8.18 3.43 -9.43
CA GLU A 11 -7.76 2.25 -8.67
C GLU A 11 -8.81 1.91 -7.64
N GLY A 12 -9.12 0.62 -7.53
CA GLY A 12 -10.15 0.11 -6.64
C GLY A 12 -9.98 0.65 -5.23
N GLN A 13 -11.09 1.17 -4.69
CA GLN A 13 -11.12 1.80 -3.38
C GLN A 13 -11.39 0.77 -2.28
N ASP A 14 -11.16 -0.51 -2.55
CA ASP A 14 -11.92 -1.59 -1.95
C ASP A 14 -11.09 -2.50 -1.04
N THR A 15 -9.79 -2.26 -0.93
CA THR A 15 -8.92 -2.84 0.09
C THR A 15 -8.99 -1.98 1.35
N THR A 16 -8.99 -2.62 2.51
CA THR A 16 -9.00 -1.96 3.82
C THR A 16 -7.82 -2.42 4.64
N HIS A 17 -7.26 -1.50 5.43
CA HIS A 17 -6.24 -1.82 6.42
C HIS A 17 -6.64 -1.26 7.79
N PHE A 18 -6.34 -2.01 8.84
CA PHE A 18 -6.35 -1.52 10.20
C PHE A 18 -5.19 -2.09 11.02
N SER A 19 -4.70 -1.27 11.93
CA SER A 19 -3.69 -1.62 12.94
C SER A 19 -4.29 -1.54 14.32
N VAL A 20 -3.99 -2.50 15.18
CA VAL A 20 -4.45 -2.51 16.59
C VAL A 20 -3.26 -2.85 17.49
N VAL A 21 -3.13 -2.15 18.61
CA VAL A 21 -2.18 -2.48 19.68
C VAL A 21 -2.90 -2.37 21.01
N ASP A 22 -2.95 -3.45 21.78
CA ASP A 22 -3.59 -3.47 23.10
C ASP A 22 -2.64 -2.99 24.23
N ALA A 23 -3.19 -2.89 25.45
CA ALA A 23 -2.42 -2.46 26.61
C ALA A 23 -1.26 -3.41 26.96
N ALA A 24 -1.36 -4.69 26.62
CA ALA A 24 -0.32 -5.69 26.86
C ALA A 24 0.79 -5.68 25.78
N GLY A 25 0.62 -4.87 24.71
CA GLY A 25 1.56 -4.80 23.59
C GLY A 25 1.33 -5.87 22.52
N ASN A 26 0.21 -6.60 22.55
CA ASN A 26 -0.19 -7.44 21.43
C ASN A 26 -0.54 -6.56 20.24
N ALA A 27 -0.09 -6.94 19.06
CA ALA A 27 -0.27 -6.14 17.85
C ALA A 27 -0.92 -6.93 16.73
N VAL A 28 -1.80 -6.26 15.98
CA VAL A 28 -2.41 -6.77 14.75
C VAL A 28 -2.21 -5.76 13.65
N ALA A 29 -1.72 -6.20 12.50
CA ALA A 29 -1.75 -5.49 11.23
C ALA A 29 -2.59 -6.32 10.26
N ASN A 30 -3.72 -5.81 9.82
CA ASN A 30 -4.62 -6.55 8.94
C ASN A 30 -4.96 -5.75 7.70
N THR A 31 -4.61 -6.30 6.53
CA THR A 31 -5.06 -5.81 5.22
C THR A 31 -5.93 -6.87 4.58
N TYR A 32 -7.16 -6.53 4.21
CA TYR A 32 -8.08 -7.45 3.58
C TYR A 32 -8.83 -6.80 2.42
N THR A 33 -9.29 -7.62 1.50
CA THR A 33 -9.93 -7.16 0.27
C THR A 33 -10.83 -8.25 -0.31
N ILE A 34 -11.82 -7.84 -1.07
CA ILE A 34 -12.52 -8.69 -2.04
C ILE A 34 -12.06 -8.40 -3.48
N ASN A 35 -10.98 -7.63 -3.62
CA ASN A 35 -10.28 -7.13 -4.78
C ASN A 35 -10.98 -5.93 -5.46
N GLU A 36 -12.02 -6.08 -6.28
CA GLU A 36 -12.83 -4.95 -6.77
C GLU A 36 -14.04 -4.65 -5.86
N SER A 37 -14.68 -3.46 -6.03
CA SER A 37 -15.72 -2.90 -5.13
C SER A 37 -16.88 -3.85 -4.80
N TYR A 38 -17.22 -4.71 -5.73
CA TYR A 38 -18.26 -5.72 -5.57
C TYR A 38 -17.71 -7.14 -5.77
N GLY A 39 -16.38 -7.29 -5.70
CA GLY A 39 -15.70 -8.54 -5.99
C GLY A 39 -16.12 -9.10 -7.34
N SER A 40 -16.44 -10.38 -7.39
CA SER A 40 -16.93 -11.03 -8.63
C SER A 40 -18.34 -10.61 -9.06
N GLY A 41 -19.01 -9.73 -8.32
CA GLY A 41 -20.42 -9.38 -8.53
C GLY A 41 -21.40 -10.47 -8.13
N ALA A 42 -20.92 -11.63 -7.65
CA ALA A 42 -21.76 -12.71 -7.19
C ALA A 42 -22.02 -12.63 -5.68
N THR A 43 -23.27 -12.91 -5.29
CA THR A 43 -23.69 -12.91 -3.88
C THR A 43 -24.06 -14.32 -3.46
N THR A 44 -23.64 -14.72 -2.26
CA THR A 44 -24.02 -16.01 -1.68
C THR A 44 -25.48 -16.00 -1.21
N THR A 45 -26.03 -17.18 -0.96
CA THR A 45 -27.38 -17.34 -0.36
C THR A 45 -27.50 -16.74 1.04
N THR A 46 -26.37 -16.51 1.72
CA THR A 46 -26.30 -15.88 3.06
C THR A 46 -26.08 -14.37 2.99
N GLY A 47 -26.01 -13.78 1.78
CA GLY A 47 -26.05 -12.33 1.55
C GLY A 47 -24.70 -11.62 1.50
N PHE A 48 -23.56 -12.30 1.48
CA PHE A 48 -22.26 -11.66 1.29
C PHE A 48 -21.72 -11.82 -0.14
N LEU A 49 -20.91 -10.84 -0.56
CA LEU A 49 -20.26 -10.81 -1.87
C LEU A 49 -19.07 -11.79 -1.90
N LEU A 50 -18.88 -12.45 -3.04
CA LEU A 50 -17.68 -13.24 -3.31
C LEU A 50 -16.58 -12.33 -3.86
N ASN A 51 -15.34 -12.60 -3.45
CA ASN A 51 -14.19 -11.89 -4.00
C ASN A 51 -13.93 -12.29 -5.47
N ASP A 52 -13.12 -11.50 -6.17
CA ASP A 52 -12.60 -11.76 -7.51
C ASP A 52 -11.07 -11.90 -7.55
N THR A 53 -10.46 -12.34 -6.45
CA THR A 53 -9.00 -12.54 -6.34
C THR A 53 -8.42 -13.56 -7.33
N MET A 54 -9.24 -14.28 -8.06
CA MET A 54 -8.80 -15.06 -9.22
C MET A 54 -8.13 -14.20 -10.30
N ASP A 55 -8.49 -12.92 -10.40
CA ASP A 55 -7.91 -11.96 -11.35
C ASP A 55 -6.48 -11.54 -10.99
N ASP A 56 -6.00 -11.86 -9.78
CA ASP A 56 -4.62 -11.68 -9.37
C ASP A 56 -3.67 -12.75 -9.92
N PHE A 57 -4.20 -13.86 -10.42
CA PHE A 57 -3.39 -14.84 -11.15
C PHE A 57 -2.95 -14.32 -12.52
N THR A 58 -1.82 -14.84 -13.00
CA THR A 58 -1.39 -14.63 -14.38
C THR A 58 -2.34 -15.35 -15.33
N THR A 59 -3.07 -14.60 -16.15
CA THR A 59 -3.89 -15.15 -17.21
C THR A 59 -3.09 -15.38 -18.49
N GLN A 60 -2.13 -14.49 -18.76
CA GLN A 60 -1.21 -14.60 -19.89
C GLN A 60 0.17 -14.05 -19.49
N PRO A 61 1.22 -14.90 -19.44
CA PRO A 61 2.57 -14.48 -19.12
C PRO A 61 3.09 -13.38 -20.04
N GLY A 62 3.78 -12.39 -19.46
CA GLY A 62 4.33 -11.27 -20.21
C GLY A 62 3.33 -10.21 -20.67
N VAL A 63 2.03 -10.41 -20.42
CA VAL A 63 0.98 -9.44 -20.73
C VAL A 63 0.52 -8.76 -19.44
N PRO A 64 0.39 -7.41 -19.41
CA PRO A 64 -0.12 -6.71 -18.24
C PRO A 64 -1.52 -7.20 -17.86
N ASN A 65 -1.75 -7.51 -16.58
CA ASN A 65 -3.09 -7.82 -16.13
C ASN A 65 -4.00 -6.58 -16.24
N LYS A 66 -5.29 -6.81 -16.41
CA LYS A 66 -6.25 -5.72 -16.67
C LYS A 66 -6.48 -4.83 -15.46
N LEU A 67 -6.32 -5.39 -14.25
CA LEU A 67 -6.68 -4.70 -13.02
C LEU A 67 -5.60 -3.70 -12.59
N PHE A 68 -4.34 -4.16 -12.53
CA PHE A 68 -3.23 -3.38 -11.97
C PHE A 68 -2.11 -3.06 -12.98
N GLY A 69 -2.21 -3.55 -14.21
CA GLY A 69 -1.15 -3.39 -15.22
C GLY A 69 0.14 -4.16 -14.90
N LEU A 70 0.09 -5.11 -13.96
CA LEU A 70 1.24 -5.91 -13.58
C LEU A 70 1.56 -6.95 -14.64
N ILE A 71 2.84 -7.01 -15.03
CA ILE A 71 3.37 -8.10 -15.86
C ILE A 71 3.86 -9.21 -14.95
N GLN A 72 3.32 -10.40 -15.13
CA GLN A 72 3.57 -11.55 -14.28
C GLN A 72 4.05 -12.74 -15.11
N SER A 73 4.66 -13.72 -14.45
CA SER A 73 5.19 -14.93 -15.06
C SER A 73 4.25 -16.14 -14.86
N ASP A 74 4.59 -17.26 -15.49
CA ASP A 74 3.95 -18.57 -15.28
C ASP A 74 3.95 -19.00 -13.81
N ALA A 75 4.93 -18.51 -13.03
CA ALA A 75 5.00 -18.81 -11.60
C ALA A 75 3.74 -18.41 -10.83
N ASN A 76 2.99 -17.40 -11.31
CA ASN A 76 1.70 -17.01 -10.74
C ASN A 76 0.50 -17.52 -11.57
N GLY A 77 0.69 -18.48 -12.46
CA GLY A 77 -0.39 -19.11 -13.24
C GLY A 77 -1.35 -19.93 -12.37
N VAL A 78 -2.60 -20.03 -12.80
CA VAL A 78 -3.65 -20.79 -12.11
C VAL A 78 -3.29 -22.28 -12.05
N ALA A 79 -3.36 -22.87 -10.87
CA ALA A 79 -3.21 -24.32 -10.68
C ALA A 79 -4.01 -24.77 -9.43
N PRO A 80 -4.39 -26.06 -9.36
CA PRO A 80 -5.11 -26.60 -8.19
C PRO A 80 -4.34 -26.39 -6.88
N GLY A 81 -5.02 -25.89 -5.84
CA GLY A 81 -4.44 -25.64 -4.52
C GLY A 81 -3.48 -24.45 -4.43
N LYS A 82 -3.30 -23.70 -5.51
CA LYS A 82 -2.41 -22.53 -5.56
C LYS A 82 -3.12 -21.26 -5.11
N ARG A 83 -2.37 -20.36 -4.46
CA ARG A 83 -2.81 -19.01 -4.11
C ARG A 83 -2.25 -18.00 -5.12
N PRO A 84 -2.99 -16.95 -5.51
CA PRO A 84 -2.46 -15.87 -6.33
C PRO A 84 -1.43 -15.05 -5.58
N LEU A 85 -0.62 -14.30 -6.31
CA LEU A 85 0.20 -13.22 -5.77
C LEU A 85 -0.71 -12.20 -5.07
N SER A 86 -0.24 -11.66 -3.95
CA SER A 86 -0.87 -10.54 -3.27
C SER A 86 0.14 -9.44 -3.02
N SER A 87 -0.26 -8.18 -3.27
CA SER A 87 0.53 -6.99 -2.91
C SER A 87 0.24 -6.50 -1.49
N MET A 88 -0.71 -7.11 -0.79
CA MET A 88 -1.02 -6.75 0.60
C MET A 88 0.18 -7.09 1.50
N THR A 89 0.66 -6.07 2.20
CA THR A 89 1.86 -6.12 3.04
C THR A 89 1.60 -5.56 4.44
N PRO A 90 0.63 -6.11 5.21
CA PRO A 90 0.48 -5.73 6.60
C PRO A 90 1.78 -6.06 7.35
N THR A 91 2.31 -5.10 8.12
CA THR A 91 3.66 -5.21 8.67
C THR A 91 3.69 -4.83 10.15
N ILE A 92 4.37 -5.63 10.94
CA ILE A 92 4.73 -5.34 12.33
C ILE A 92 6.25 -5.22 12.39
N VAL A 93 6.74 -4.07 12.84
CA VAL A 93 8.17 -3.77 12.97
C VAL A 93 8.59 -3.89 14.42
N LEU A 94 9.62 -4.70 14.67
CA LEU A 94 10.25 -4.79 15.97
C LEU A 94 11.62 -4.08 15.94
N ARG A 95 11.96 -3.39 17.03
CA ARG A 95 13.28 -2.81 17.25
C ARG A 95 13.87 -3.40 18.54
N ASN A 96 14.98 -4.12 18.42
CA ASN A 96 15.63 -4.82 19.56
C ASN A 96 14.65 -5.77 20.29
N GLY A 97 13.77 -6.44 19.56
CA GLY A 97 12.78 -7.37 20.11
C GLY A 97 11.50 -6.73 20.67
N ALA A 98 11.44 -5.40 20.78
CA ALA A 98 10.25 -4.66 21.21
C ALA A 98 9.43 -4.13 20.03
N LEU A 99 8.11 -4.04 20.21
CA LEU A 99 7.21 -3.44 19.20
C LEU A 99 7.64 -1.99 18.93
N SER A 100 7.72 -1.61 17.66
CA SER A 100 8.10 -0.26 17.23
C SER A 100 7.07 0.39 16.33
N PHE A 101 6.54 -0.36 15.35
CA PHE A 101 5.61 0.20 14.37
C PHE A 101 4.68 -0.89 13.82
N VAL A 102 3.41 -0.58 13.65
CA VAL A 102 2.40 -1.46 13.06
C VAL A 102 1.77 -0.70 11.92
N THR A 103 1.75 -1.26 10.72
CA THR A 103 1.33 -0.51 9.54
C THR A 103 0.86 -1.38 8.38
N GLY A 104 0.18 -0.77 7.45
CA GLY A 104 -0.22 -1.30 6.17
C GLY A 104 -1.09 -0.31 5.40
N SER A 105 -1.53 -0.71 4.22
CA SER A 105 -2.21 0.20 3.30
C SER A 105 -3.13 -0.55 2.35
N PRO A 106 -4.27 0.00 1.92
CA PRO A 106 -4.89 -0.31 0.64
C PRO A 106 -4.15 0.37 -0.53
N GLY A 107 -4.41 -0.04 -1.78
CA GLY A 107 -3.90 0.64 -2.97
C GLY A 107 -3.32 -0.27 -4.06
N GLY A 108 -3.75 -1.52 -4.19
CA GLY A 108 -3.25 -2.47 -5.19
C GLY A 108 -1.73 -2.65 -5.09
N PRO A 109 -0.96 -2.65 -6.19
CA PRO A 109 0.50 -2.84 -6.17
C PRO A 109 1.24 -1.69 -5.45
N ARG A 110 0.62 -0.52 -5.29
CA ARG A 110 1.19 0.62 -4.56
C ARG A 110 1.24 0.41 -3.06
N ILE A 111 0.54 -0.57 -2.52
CA ILE A 111 0.58 -0.97 -1.11
C ILE A 111 2.02 -1.22 -0.67
N ILE A 112 2.79 -1.94 -1.49
CA ILE A 112 4.19 -2.29 -1.19
C ILE A 112 5.03 -1.03 -0.97
N SER A 113 4.94 -0.07 -1.91
CA SER A 113 5.69 1.20 -1.82
C SER A 113 5.21 2.06 -0.64
N ALA A 114 3.90 2.19 -0.45
CA ALA A 114 3.33 3.00 0.62
C ALA A 114 3.74 2.49 2.00
N THR A 115 3.63 1.17 2.22
CA THR A 115 4.01 0.54 3.48
C THR A 115 5.52 0.64 3.71
N LEU A 116 6.35 0.34 2.70
CA LEU A 116 7.81 0.44 2.81
C LEU A 116 8.25 1.88 3.14
N LEU A 117 7.73 2.87 2.42
CA LEU A 117 8.11 4.27 2.62
C LEU A 117 7.68 4.76 4.01
N SER A 118 6.50 4.37 4.51
CA SER A 118 6.09 4.73 5.87
C SER A 118 7.02 4.13 6.93
N ILE A 119 7.47 2.88 6.76
CA ILE A 119 8.43 2.24 7.64
C ILE A 119 9.80 2.95 7.61
N LEU A 120 10.31 3.26 6.41
CA LEU A 120 11.58 3.97 6.26
C LEU A 120 11.51 5.37 6.86
N ASN A 121 10.41 6.09 6.64
CA ASN A 121 10.20 7.41 7.24
C ASN A 121 10.14 7.34 8.77
N TRP A 122 9.46 6.32 9.34
CA TRP A 122 9.44 6.09 10.78
C TRP A 122 10.83 5.82 11.34
N ILE A 123 11.63 4.97 10.68
CA ILE A 123 12.94 4.54 11.18
C ILE A 123 13.98 5.67 11.08
N TYR A 124 13.99 6.42 9.98
CA TYR A 124 15.09 7.33 9.65
C TYR A 124 14.78 8.81 9.87
N PHE A 125 13.52 9.22 9.80
CA PHE A 125 13.14 10.63 9.78
C PHE A 125 12.06 11.01 10.80
N GLY A 126 11.39 10.05 11.42
CA GLY A 126 10.36 10.30 12.42
C GLY A 126 10.97 10.63 13.77
N PRO A 127 10.63 11.75 14.44
CA PRO A 127 10.82 11.86 15.87
C PRO A 127 9.96 10.78 16.56
N PRO A 128 10.41 10.26 17.71
CA PRO A 128 9.69 9.21 18.44
C PRO A 128 8.51 9.77 19.25
N ASP A 129 7.62 10.51 18.60
CA ASP A 129 6.42 11.12 19.19
C ASP A 129 5.24 11.07 18.22
N ALA A 130 4.06 11.52 18.65
CA ALA A 130 2.85 11.50 17.83
C ALA A 130 3.00 12.32 16.53
N ALA A 131 3.69 13.45 16.57
CA ALA A 131 3.97 14.26 15.38
C ALA A 131 4.84 13.49 14.38
N GLY A 132 5.81 12.71 14.86
CA GLY A 132 6.67 11.87 14.03
C GLY A 132 5.95 10.71 13.37
N ALA A 133 5.05 10.04 14.08
CA ALA A 133 4.22 8.98 13.50
C ALA A 133 3.36 9.54 12.36
N GLN A 134 2.71 10.68 12.56
CA GLN A 134 1.92 11.34 11.53
C GLN A 134 2.78 11.86 10.38
N ALA A 135 3.96 12.43 10.65
CA ALA A 135 4.88 12.91 9.63
C ALA A 135 5.40 11.77 8.73
N ALA A 136 5.68 10.60 9.29
CA ALA A 136 6.09 9.42 8.53
C ALA A 136 5.05 8.99 7.49
N ILE A 137 3.76 9.17 7.81
CA ILE A 137 2.65 8.84 6.92
C ILE A 137 2.39 9.98 5.92
N ASN A 138 2.53 11.24 6.35
CA ASN A 138 2.24 12.40 5.51
C ASN A 138 3.27 12.61 4.40
N ALA A 139 4.48 12.10 4.56
CA ALA A 139 5.57 12.29 3.60
C ALA A 139 5.15 11.87 2.19
N ALA A 140 5.56 12.64 1.20
CA ALA A 140 5.28 12.38 -0.20
C ALA A 140 5.85 11.03 -0.65
N ARG A 141 5.09 10.32 -1.45
CA ARG A 141 5.41 8.96 -1.88
C ARG A 141 5.77 8.88 -3.35
N PHE A 142 6.47 7.82 -3.69
CA PHE A 142 6.73 7.41 -5.05
C PHE A 142 6.46 5.92 -5.22
N HIS A 143 6.25 5.50 -6.48
CA HIS A 143 6.00 4.10 -6.83
C HIS A 143 6.59 3.76 -8.18
N HIS A 144 7.20 2.58 -8.29
CA HIS A 144 7.65 1.99 -9.53
C HIS A 144 7.35 0.50 -9.51
N GLN A 145 6.71 -0.02 -10.56
CA GLN A 145 6.31 -1.43 -10.63
C GLN A 145 6.92 -2.16 -11.84
N TRP A 146 8.09 -1.69 -12.32
CA TRP A 146 8.79 -2.17 -13.50
C TRP A 146 8.08 -1.79 -14.81
N MET A 147 6.84 -2.15 -15.01
CA MET A 147 6.06 -1.77 -16.20
C MET A 147 4.71 -1.15 -15.76
N PRO A 148 4.35 0.01 -16.33
CA PRO A 148 5.19 0.82 -17.23
C PRO A 148 6.49 1.24 -16.57
N ASP A 149 7.59 1.37 -17.35
CA ASP A 149 8.87 1.87 -16.86
C ASP A 149 8.77 3.38 -16.58
N GLU A 150 8.18 3.68 -15.44
CA GLU A 150 7.84 5.03 -15.02
C GLU A 150 7.85 5.12 -13.48
N LEU A 151 8.55 6.14 -12.97
CA LEU A 151 8.52 6.48 -11.55
C LEU A 151 7.38 7.44 -11.28
N ALA A 152 6.27 6.92 -10.77
CA ALA A 152 5.14 7.73 -10.33
C ALA A 152 5.50 8.45 -9.02
N ILE A 153 5.28 9.76 -8.95
CA ILE A 153 5.45 10.57 -7.75
C ILE A 153 4.17 11.35 -7.44
N GLU A 154 3.93 11.63 -6.16
CA GLU A 154 2.85 12.51 -5.73
C GLU A 154 3.18 13.99 -6.03
N GLU A 155 2.16 14.84 -6.17
CA GLU A 155 2.33 16.30 -6.45
C GLU A 155 3.18 17.02 -5.40
N THR A 156 3.14 16.55 -4.15
CA THR A 156 3.90 17.12 -3.03
C THR A 156 5.34 16.59 -2.94
N PHE A 157 5.75 15.73 -3.88
CA PHE A 157 7.11 15.19 -3.88
C PHE A 157 8.14 16.29 -4.12
N PRO A 158 9.29 16.32 -3.39
CA PRO A 158 10.27 17.39 -3.51
C PRO A 158 10.80 17.54 -4.94
N ALA A 159 10.63 18.74 -5.52
CA ALA A 159 10.98 19.00 -6.92
C ALA A 159 12.48 18.80 -7.22
N GLU A 160 13.34 19.05 -6.25
CA GLU A 160 14.78 18.82 -6.40
C GLU A 160 15.10 17.31 -6.47
N ALA A 161 14.46 16.52 -5.62
CA ALA A 161 14.59 15.06 -5.66
C ALA A 161 14.05 14.47 -6.97
N ALA A 162 12.94 15.01 -7.48
CA ALA A 162 12.40 14.61 -8.78
C ALA A 162 13.40 14.88 -9.92
N ARG A 163 13.98 16.09 -9.96
CA ARG A 163 15.01 16.43 -10.95
C ARG A 163 16.27 15.57 -10.84
N GLU A 164 16.67 15.19 -9.62
CA GLU A 164 17.81 14.28 -9.43
C GLU A 164 17.50 12.88 -9.97
N LEU A 165 16.29 12.38 -9.77
CA LEU A 165 15.86 11.10 -10.31
C LEU A 165 15.83 11.12 -11.84
N GLU A 166 15.35 12.21 -12.46
CA GLU A 166 15.41 12.39 -13.93
C GLU A 166 16.86 12.40 -14.45
N ARG A 167 17.78 13.09 -13.74
CA ARG A 167 19.21 13.07 -14.11
C ARG A 167 19.84 11.68 -14.02
N ARG A 168 19.31 10.80 -13.17
CA ARG A 168 19.71 9.40 -13.06
C ARG A 168 19.04 8.48 -14.10
N GLY A 169 18.21 9.05 -14.98
CA GLY A 169 17.58 8.32 -16.09
C GLY A 169 16.19 7.77 -15.79
N TYR A 170 15.59 8.10 -14.64
CA TYR A 170 14.21 7.71 -14.38
C TYR A 170 13.25 8.59 -15.17
N ARG A 171 12.22 7.96 -15.75
CA ARG A 171 11.08 8.70 -16.31
C ARG A 171 10.10 9.04 -15.19
N VAL A 172 10.20 10.26 -14.68
CA VAL A 172 9.36 10.72 -13.58
C VAL A 172 7.99 11.17 -14.11
N ALA A 173 6.92 10.74 -13.46
CA ALA A 173 5.55 11.13 -13.78
C ALA A 173 4.79 11.56 -12.53
N VAL A 174 4.36 12.81 -12.50
CA VAL A 174 3.53 13.33 -11.41
C VAL A 174 2.12 12.75 -11.53
N ARG A 175 1.63 12.15 -10.45
CA ARG A 175 0.31 11.56 -10.37
C ARG A 175 -0.57 12.30 -9.36
N ARG A 176 -1.79 12.64 -9.77
CA ARG A 176 -2.83 13.15 -8.88
C ARG A 176 -3.50 12.06 -8.04
N SER A 177 -3.35 10.80 -8.46
CA SER A 177 -3.83 9.65 -7.69
C SER A 177 -2.86 9.34 -6.55
N TRP A 178 -3.42 9.00 -5.41
CA TRP A 178 -2.64 8.67 -4.21
C TRP A 178 -1.86 7.37 -4.35
N ILE A 179 -0.70 7.31 -3.70
CA ILE A 179 0.11 6.11 -3.58
C ILE A 179 -0.18 5.48 -2.22
N GLY A 180 -1.22 4.66 -2.19
CA GLY A 180 -1.70 4.00 -0.98
C GLY A 180 -2.43 4.92 0.00
N GLN A 181 -2.91 4.33 1.10
CA GLN A 181 -3.50 5.01 2.26
C GLN A 181 -3.03 4.27 3.52
N VAL A 182 -2.04 4.81 4.20
CA VAL A 182 -1.38 4.13 5.31
C VAL A 182 -2.10 4.41 6.63
N GLU A 183 -2.43 3.35 7.36
CA GLU A 183 -2.87 3.44 8.75
C GLU A 183 -1.79 2.81 9.63
N ALA A 184 -1.37 3.51 10.68
CA ALA A 184 -0.26 3.05 11.49
C ALA A 184 -0.39 3.37 12.98
N ILE A 185 0.34 2.59 13.78
CA ILE A 185 0.58 2.85 15.19
C ILE A 185 2.08 2.78 15.43
N GLY A 186 2.69 3.90 15.81
CA GLY A 186 4.06 3.96 16.32
C GLY A 186 4.10 3.74 17.82
N ILE A 187 5.23 3.27 18.34
CA ILE A 187 5.47 3.16 19.77
C ILE A 187 6.61 4.09 20.16
N ASP A 188 6.37 5.02 21.07
CA ASP A 188 7.41 5.85 21.62
C ASP A 188 8.40 4.95 22.42
N PRO A 189 9.67 4.90 22.02
CA PRO A 189 10.63 4.01 22.67
C PRO A 189 10.99 4.43 24.11
N LYS A 190 10.64 5.65 24.53
CA LYS A 190 10.93 6.16 25.88
C LYS A 190 9.78 5.95 26.85
N THR A 191 8.56 6.21 26.39
CA THR A 191 7.35 6.20 27.23
C THR A 191 6.53 4.94 27.07
N GLY A 192 6.67 4.22 25.93
CA GLY A 192 5.79 3.12 25.52
C GLY A 192 4.43 3.58 25.02
N GLU A 193 4.24 4.89 24.83
CA GLU A 193 2.99 5.46 24.34
C GLU A 193 2.69 4.98 22.93
N ARG A 194 1.41 4.73 22.65
CA ARG A 194 0.91 4.30 21.34
C ARG A 194 0.49 5.52 20.54
N LEU A 195 1.17 5.75 19.43
CA LEU A 195 1.04 6.95 18.60
C LEU A 195 0.26 6.57 17.34
N GLY A 196 -1.06 6.71 17.38
CA GLY A 196 -1.92 6.44 16.23
C GLY A 196 -1.78 7.52 15.16
N ALA A 197 -1.67 7.10 13.89
CA ALA A 197 -1.59 7.99 12.74
C ALA A 197 -2.45 7.49 11.59
N ALA A 198 -3.27 8.37 11.04
CA ALA A 198 -4.17 8.11 9.92
C ALA A 198 -3.77 8.94 8.69
N ASP A 199 -3.83 8.33 7.52
CA ASP A 199 -3.40 8.96 6.25
C ASP A 199 -4.38 10.07 5.83
N PRO A 200 -3.92 11.32 5.67
CA PRO A 200 -4.77 12.43 5.27
C PRO A 200 -5.23 12.37 3.80
N ARG A 201 -4.67 11.43 3.01
CA ARG A 201 -5.02 11.28 1.58
C ARG A 201 -6.43 10.77 1.38
N ARG A 202 -6.98 10.09 2.36
CA ARG A 202 -8.36 9.56 2.39
C ARG A 202 -8.95 9.64 3.78
N GLN A 203 -10.18 9.14 3.93
CA GLN A 203 -10.85 9.07 5.23
C GLN A 203 -10.27 7.88 6.03
N GLY A 204 -9.50 8.20 7.03
CA GLY A 204 -8.99 7.29 8.04
C GLY A 204 -9.11 7.92 9.41
N ALA A 205 -8.99 7.16 10.48
CA ALA A 205 -9.02 7.66 11.84
C ALA A 205 -8.07 6.86 12.73
N ALA A 206 -7.47 7.54 13.70
CA ALA A 206 -6.78 6.92 14.81
C ALA A 206 -7.56 7.21 16.09
N ALA A 207 -7.77 6.20 16.92
CA ALA A 207 -8.47 6.32 18.18
C ALA A 207 -7.74 5.52 19.27
N GLY A 208 -7.80 5.99 20.50
CA GLY A 208 -7.24 5.34 21.67
C GLY A 208 -8.01 5.69 22.95
N TYR A 209 -7.78 4.94 24.00
CA TYR A 209 -8.39 5.15 25.34
C TYR A 209 -7.40 4.78 26.42
#